data_4934d38ce003d9c504894c19cb72ca18
#
_entry.id   4934d38ce003d9c504894c19cb72ca18
#
_cell.length_a   1.000
_cell.length_b   1.000
_cell.length_c   1.000
_cell.angle_alpha   90.00
_cell.angle_beta   90.00
_cell.angle_gamma   90.00
#
_symmetry.space_group_name_H-M   'P 1'
#
loop_
_entity.id
_entity.type
_entity.pdbx_description
1 polymer ?
#
loop_
_entity_poly.entity_id
_entity_poly.type
_entity_poly.pdbx_seq_one_letter_code
_entity_poly.pdbx_strand_id
1 'polypeptide(L)'
;PPRFHTDSHAHFRSPVSDERALTGAGVIDKNRVSVYTAVSSRVFNGLKFMRIRRCTVRVGIGYGIHRLAPDLRLVLGGVTIPFPSGLSGHSDADVLLHAVCDALLGAAAAGDIGTHFPDTDPRYKDIDSLKLLEETGRIIRSKNLAIRNLDGTIFAEAPLISPYRHQMEINI
;
A
#
# COMPACT_ATOMS: atom_id res chain seq x y z
N PRO A 1 19.01 -11.64 28.44
CA PRO A 1 18.19 -10.82 27.57
C PRO A 1 18.32 -11.32 26.15
N PRO A 2 17.22 -11.66 25.46
CA PRO A 2 17.27 -12.10 24.06
C PRO A 2 17.67 -10.94 23.17
N ARG A 3 18.64 -11.17 22.30
CA ARG A 3 19.00 -10.24 21.22
C ARG A 3 17.87 -10.24 20.19
N PHE A 4 17.20 -9.11 20.04
CA PHE A 4 16.21 -8.93 19.00
C PHE A 4 16.93 -8.80 17.65
N HIS A 5 16.74 -9.78 16.76
CA HIS A 5 17.03 -9.64 15.35
C HIS A 5 15.83 -8.96 14.71
N THR A 6 15.98 -7.69 14.38
CA THR A 6 14.96 -6.87 13.69
C THR A 6 15.20 -6.90 12.18
N ASP A 7 15.14 -8.08 11.55
CA ASP A 7 15.45 -8.23 10.13
C ASP A 7 14.21 -8.39 9.21
N SER A 8 13.04 -7.90 9.63
CA SER A 8 11.81 -8.00 8.84
C SER A 8 11.32 -6.65 8.30
N HIS A 9 12.25 -5.85 7.75
CA HIS A 9 11.89 -4.63 7.03
C HIS A 9 11.97 -4.87 5.52
N ALA A 10 10.85 -4.85 4.82
CA ALA A 10 10.82 -4.82 3.37
C ALA A 10 10.54 -3.37 2.92
N HIS A 11 11.54 -2.71 2.34
CA HIS A 11 11.39 -1.43 1.68
C HIS A 11 11.16 -1.62 0.19
N PHE A 12 10.10 -1.01 -0.33
CA PHE A 12 9.82 -0.90 -1.75
C PHE A 12 10.30 0.45 -2.25
N ARG A 13 11.31 0.48 -3.09
CA ARG A 13 11.75 1.69 -3.78
C ARG A 13 11.72 1.52 -5.28
N SER A 14 11.03 2.40 -5.95
CA SER A 14 11.30 2.79 -7.32
C SER A 14 12.51 3.78 -7.32
N PRO A 15 13.39 3.78 -8.35
CA PRO A 15 14.69 4.43 -8.28
C PRO A 15 14.59 5.96 -8.32
N VAL A 16 14.54 6.60 -7.17
CA VAL A 16 14.99 7.99 -6.99
C VAL A 16 15.66 8.10 -5.63
N SER A 17 16.94 8.43 -5.65
CA SER A 17 17.79 8.65 -4.50
C SER A 17 17.31 9.80 -3.64
N ASP A 18 16.95 9.60 -2.41
CA ASP A 18 17.47 10.33 -1.25
C ASP A 18 17.06 9.68 0.06
N GLU A 19 18.04 9.37 0.89
CA GLU A 19 17.85 8.76 2.20
C GLU A 19 17.73 9.84 3.26
N ARG A 20 16.55 10.01 3.87
CA ARG A 20 16.47 10.40 5.30
C ARG A 20 15.16 9.93 5.90
N ALA A 21 15.32 8.99 6.81
CA ALA A 21 14.32 8.18 7.45
C ALA A 21 13.49 8.92 8.50
N LEU A 22 12.27 8.46 8.64
CA LEU A 22 11.44 8.68 9.83
C LEU A 22 11.64 7.48 10.78
N THR A 23 12.50 7.64 11.79
CA THR A 23 12.61 6.69 12.90
C THR A 23 11.67 7.13 14.02
N GLY A 24 10.45 6.59 14.03
CA GLY A 24 9.59 6.59 15.21
C GLY A 24 9.59 5.18 15.81
N ALA A 25 10.30 4.99 16.92
CA ALA A 25 10.31 3.73 17.66
C ALA A 25 8.94 3.52 18.34
N GLY A 26 7.99 2.91 17.65
CA GLY A 26 6.78 2.35 18.24
C GLY A 26 7.01 0.88 18.57
N VAL A 27 6.43 0.41 19.69
CA VAL A 27 6.43 -1.01 20.05
C VAL A 27 5.70 -1.79 18.95
N ILE A 28 6.42 -2.67 18.25
CA ILE A 28 5.82 -3.57 17.24
C ILE A 28 5.03 -4.65 17.98
N ASP A 29 3.71 -4.65 17.80
CA ASP A 29 2.84 -5.71 18.33
C ASP A 29 3.02 -6.97 17.47
N LYS A 30 3.43 -8.09 18.08
CA LYS A 30 3.70 -9.38 17.42
C LYS A 30 2.53 -9.92 16.61
N ASN A 31 1.33 -9.52 16.95
CA ASN A 31 0.09 -10.01 16.34
C ASN A 31 -0.46 -9.05 15.27
N ARG A 32 0.35 -8.12 14.76
CA ARG A 32 -0.09 -7.13 13.79
C ARG A 32 0.92 -6.95 12.65
N VAL A 33 0.39 -6.69 11.47
CA VAL A 33 1.14 -6.18 10.33
C VAL A 33 0.73 -4.74 10.11
N SER A 34 1.71 -3.84 10.07
CA SER A 34 1.51 -2.41 9.84
C SER A 34 2.21 -2.01 8.55
N VAL A 35 1.57 -1.20 7.75
CA VAL A 35 2.08 -0.74 6.45
C VAL A 35 1.95 0.76 6.34
N TYR A 36 2.99 1.39 5.83
CA TYR A 36 3.01 2.79 5.43
C TYR A 36 3.34 2.88 3.96
N THR A 37 2.57 3.66 3.20
CA THR A 37 2.85 3.91 1.80
C THR A 37 2.83 5.39 1.49
N ALA A 38 3.69 5.82 0.58
CA ALA A 38 3.71 7.17 0.06
C ALA A 38 3.72 7.13 -1.48
N VAL A 39 2.92 7.97 -2.09
CA VAL A 39 2.78 8.05 -3.55
C VAL A 39 2.98 9.46 -4.01
N SER A 40 3.66 9.66 -5.15
CA SER A 40 3.65 10.93 -5.85
C SER A 40 3.01 10.80 -7.23
N SER A 41 2.23 11.79 -7.63
CA SER A 41 1.55 11.84 -8.92
C SER A 41 1.76 13.16 -9.64
N ARG A 42 1.64 13.16 -10.98
CA ARG A 42 1.80 14.33 -11.83
C ARG A 42 0.52 14.55 -12.65
N VAL A 43 0.11 15.81 -12.81
CA VAL A 43 -1.00 16.18 -13.67
C VAL A 43 -0.50 16.36 -15.10
N PHE A 44 -1.14 15.68 -16.08
CA PHE A 44 -0.97 15.95 -17.49
C PHE A 44 -2.03 16.94 -17.96
N ASN A 45 -1.66 18.21 -18.16
CA ASN A 45 -2.53 19.15 -18.85
C ASN A 45 -2.23 19.13 -20.36
N GLY A 46 -3.12 18.48 -21.11
CA GLY A 46 -3.10 18.46 -22.57
C GLY A 46 -3.77 19.68 -23.17
N LEU A 47 -3.21 20.88 -23.06
CA LEU A 47 -3.63 22.05 -23.83
C LEU A 47 -2.41 22.76 -24.41
N LYS A 48 -2.37 22.81 -25.75
CA LYS A 48 -1.44 23.60 -26.57
C LYS A 48 -1.66 25.09 -26.32
N PHE A 49 -0.97 25.65 -25.35
CA PHE A 49 -0.62 27.07 -25.35
C PHE A 49 0.64 27.24 -24.52
N MET A 50 1.59 28.00 -25.05
CA MET A 50 2.92 28.24 -24.49
C MET A 50 2.82 29.04 -23.19
N ARG A 51 2.55 28.37 -22.12
CA ARG A 51 2.61 28.89 -20.75
C ARG A 51 3.35 27.90 -19.90
N ILE A 52 4.27 28.36 -19.08
CA ILE A 52 5.10 27.60 -18.14
C ILE A 52 4.26 26.44 -17.55
N ARG A 53 4.59 25.20 -17.93
CA ARG A 53 3.94 24.00 -17.41
C ARG A 53 4.28 23.91 -15.92
N ARG A 54 3.39 24.41 -15.07
CA ARG A 54 3.48 24.08 -13.63
C ARG A 54 3.21 22.58 -13.52
N CYS A 55 4.29 21.81 -13.44
CA CYS A 55 4.18 20.42 -13.05
C CYS A 55 3.82 20.40 -11.57
N THR A 56 2.55 20.15 -11.25
CA THR A 56 2.13 19.97 -9.87
C THR A 56 2.36 18.51 -9.49
N VAL A 57 3.26 18.28 -8.54
CA VAL A 57 3.42 16.99 -7.89
C VAL A 57 2.41 16.93 -6.74
N ARG A 58 1.70 15.81 -6.62
CA ARG A 58 0.83 15.51 -5.51
C ARG A 58 1.43 14.36 -4.73
N VAL A 59 1.29 14.37 -3.42
CA VAL A 59 1.75 13.31 -2.53
C VAL A 59 0.56 12.81 -1.74
N GLY A 60 0.49 11.50 -1.54
CA GLY A 60 -0.48 10.85 -0.67
C GLY A 60 0.21 9.84 0.22
N ILE A 61 -0.36 9.62 1.39
CA ILE A 61 0.11 8.67 2.39
C ILE A 61 -1.04 7.73 2.70
N GLY A 62 -0.77 6.42 2.75
CA GLY A 62 -1.68 5.40 3.23
C GLY A 62 -1.04 4.65 4.39
N TYR A 63 -1.88 4.25 5.32
CA TYR A 63 -1.49 3.47 6.48
C TYR A 63 -2.52 2.37 6.72
N GLY A 64 -2.06 1.16 6.96
CA GLY A 64 -2.91 0.05 7.32
C GLY A 64 -2.33 -0.75 8.48
N ILE A 65 -3.20 -1.26 9.32
CA ILE A 65 -2.84 -2.17 10.41
C ILE A 65 -3.91 -3.25 10.54
N HIS A 66 -3.50 -4.50 10.36
CA HIS A 66 -4.38 -5.64 10.50
C HIS A 66 -3.84 -6.61 11.54
N ARG A 67 -4.75 -7.27 12.24
CA ARG A 67 -4.42 -8.29 13.22
C ARG A 67 -4.18 -9.63 12.52
N LEU A 68 -3.15 -10.36 12.93
CA LEU A 68 -2.97 -11.75 12.56
C LEU A 68 -3.95 -12.63 13.35
N ALA A 69 -4.62 -13.52 12.65
CA ALA A 69 -5.52 -14.52 13.23
C ALA A 69 -5.18 -15.91 12.67
N PRO A 70 -5.30 -16.98 13.49
CA PRO A 70 -5.03 -18.34 13.04
C PRO A 70 -6.01 -18.77 11.94
N ASP A 71 -5.60 -19.77 11.16
CA ASP A 71 -6.43 -20.42 10.13
C ASP A 71 -6.90 -19.51 8.99
N LEU A 72 -6.33 -18.31 8.86
CA LEU A 72 -6.52 -17.42 7.73
C LEU A 72 -5.31 -17.47 6.79
N ARG A 73 -5.54 -17.22 5.49
CA ARG A 73 -4.46 -17.04 4.53
C ARG A 73 -3.79 -15.70 4.76
N LEU A 74 -2.46 -15.68 4.73
CA LEU A 74 -1.70 -14.43 4.73
C LEU A 74 -1.50 -13.98 3.28
N VAL A 75 -2.10 -12.85 2.92
CA VAL A 75 -1.93 -12.21 1.62
C VAL A 75 -1.33 -10.82 1.83
N LEU A 76 -0.26 -10.51 1.12
CA LEU A 76 0.38 -9.19 1.13
C LEU A 76 0.89 -8.85 -0.27
N GLY A 77 0.51 -7.68 -0.77
CA GLY A 77 0.86 -7.25 -2.13
C GLY A 77 0.38 -8.21 -3.22
N GLY A 78 -0.77 -8.86 -3.02
CA GLY A 78 -1.31 -9.88 -3.90
C GLY A 78 -0.53 -11.21 -3.87
N VAL A 79 0.36 -11.41 -2.90
CA VAL A 79 1.15 -12.63 -2.76
C VAL A 79 0.68 -13.42 -1.55
N THR A 80 0.31 -14.68 -1.76
CA THR A 80 0.03 -15.61 -0.66
C THR A 80 1.32 -16.08 -0.02
N ILE A 81 1.48 -15.82 1.26
CA ILE A 81 2.66 -16.17 2.04
C ILE A 81 2.34 -17.38 2.92
N PRO A 82 3.09 -18.49 2.84
CA PRO A 82 2.90 -19.64 3.72
C PRO A 82 3.19 -19.27 5.17
N PHE A 83 2.13 -19.18 5.97
CA PHE A 83 2.22 -18.87 7.40
C PHE A 83 0.98 -19.41 8.12
N PRO A 84 1.09 -19.86 9.40
CA PRO A 84 -0.04 -20.45 10.14
C PRO A 84 -1.18 -19.47 10.45
N SER A 85 -0.96 -18.17 10.28
CA SER A 85 -1.94 -17.12 10.54
C SER A 85 -2.00 -16.17 9.34
N GLY A 86 -3.17 -15.61 9.08
CA GLY A 86 -3.36 -14.58 8.07
C GLY A 86 -3.97 -13.33 8.66
N LEU A 87 -4.14 -12.31 7.83
CA LEU A 87 -4.72 -11.05 8.25
C LEU A 87 -6.24 -11.14 8.33
N SER A 88 -6.80 -10.52 9.37
CA SER A 88 -8.25 -10.40 9.54
C SER A 88 -8.74 -9.11 8.92
N GLY A 89 -9.70 -9.20 8.01
CA GLY A 89 -10.31 -8.05 7.31
C GLY A 89 -11.48 -8.48 6.44
N HIS A 90 -12.08 -7.52 5.72
CA HIS A 90 -13.31 -7.75 4.96
C HIS A 90 -13.06 -8.41 3.58
N SER A 91 -12.03 -7.98 2.85
CA SER A 91 -11.57 -8.54 1.58
C SER A 91 -10.67 -9.76 1.83
N ASP A 92 -9.67 -10.00 1.01
CA ASP A 92 -8.53 -10.89 1.33
C ASP A 92 -7.62 -10.33 2.43
N ALA A 93 -8.00 -9.19 3.01
CA ALA A 93 -7.31 -8.46 4.07
C ALA A 93 -5.88 -8.01 3.77
N ASP A 94 -5.53 -7.86 2.47
CA ASP A 94 -4.22 -7.37 2.04
C ASP A 94 -3.99 -5.91 2.47
N VAL A 95 -3.40 -5.75 3.64
CA VAL A 95 -3.16 -4.44 4.25
C VAL A 95 -2.18 -3.58 3.45
N LEU A 96 -1.28 -4.19 2.65
CA LEU A 96 -0.36 -3.45 1.80
C LEU A 96 -1.14 -2.78 0.65
N LEU A 97 -1.97 -3.55 -0.05
CA LEU A 97 -2.76 -3.01 -1.17
C LEU A 97 -3.79 -1.99 -0.69
N HIS A 98 -4.39 -2.18 0.50
CA HIS A 98 -5.29 -1.20 1.09
C HIS A 98 -4.58 0.14 1.35
N ALA A 99 -3.39 0.11 1.96
CA ALA A 99 -2.61 1.31 2.21
C ALA A 99 -2.15 1.98 0.89
N VAL A 100 -1.84 1.21 -0.15
CA VAL A 100 -1.54 1.74 -1.49
C VAL A 100 -2.75 2.45 -2.09
N CYS A 101 -3.93 1.85 -2.02
CA CYS A 101 -5.17 2.48 -2.50
C CYS A 101 -5.43 3.80 -1.79
N ASP A 102 -5.32 3.84 -0.46
CA ASP A 102 -5.49 5.06 0.33
C ASP A 102 -4.49 6.16 -0.05
N ALA A 103 -3.22 5.80 -0.21
CA ALA A 103 -2.19 6.75 -0.65
C ALA A 103 -2.52 7.34 -2.03
N LEU A 104 -2.96 6.51 -2.98
CA LEU A 104 -3.33 6.93 -4.33
C LEU A 104 -4.56 7.84 -4.32
N LEU A 105 -5.63 7.43 -3.63
CA LEU A 105 -6.88 8.19 -3.52
C LEU A 105 -6.64 9.52 -2.80
N GLY A 106 -5.88 9.52 -1.70
CA GLY A 106 -5.50 10.72 -0.97
C GLY A 106 -4.70 11.71 -1.83
N ALA A 107 -3.69 11.23 -2.59
CA ALA A 107 -2.93 12.07 -3.53
C ALA A 107 -3.83 12.71 -4.60
N ALA A 108 -4.88 12.00 -5.01
CA ALA A 108 -5.85 12.45 -6.00
C ALA A 108 -6.97 13.35 -5.42
N ALA A 109 -6.99 13.58 -4.11
CA ALA A 109 -8.12 14.20 -3.39
C ALA A 109 -9.44 13.51 -3.77
N ALA A 110 -9.45 12.18 -3.72
CA ALA A 110 -10.56 11.32 -4.12
C ALA A 110 -11.20 10.56 -2.94
N GLY A 111 -10.91 10.94 -1.71
CA GLY A 111 -11.36 10.22 -0.52
C GLY A 111 -10.41 9.08 -0.16
N ASP A 112 -10.95 7.98 0.29
CA ASP A 112 -10.26 6.80 0.79
C ASP A 112 -10.86 5.50 0.22
N ILE A 113 -10.25 4.37 0.56
CA ILE A 113 -10.70 3.04 0.11
C ILE A 113 -12.12 2.73 0.60
N GLY A 114 -12.48 3.12 1.82
CA GLY A 114 -13.81 2.88 2.39
C GLY A 114 -14.91 3.68 1.69
N THR A 115 -14.59 4.85 1.15
CA THR A 115 -15.54 5.66 0.35
C THR A 115 -15.89 4.98 -0.97
N HIS A 116 -14.94 4.33 -1.62
CA HIS A 116 -15.12 3.70 -2.94
C HIS A 116 -15.54 2.23 -2.86
N PHE A 117 -15.07 1.53 -1.84
CA PHE A 117 -15.26 0.09 -1.64
C PHE A 117 -15.71 -0.21 -0.20
N PRO A 118 -16.93 0.25 0.18
CA PRO A 118 -17.40 0.10 1.54
C PRO A 118 -17.52 -1.37 1.94
N ASP A 119 -17.10 -1.70 3.14
CA ASP A 119 -17.18 -3.05 3.72
C ASP A 119 -18.62 -3.52 3.97
N THR A 120 -19.59 -2.61 3.92
CA THR A 120 -21.01 -2.92 3.98
C THR A 120 -21.58 -3.45 2.66
N ASP A 121 -20.85 -3.32 1.55
CA ASP A 121 -21.29 -3.79 0.24
C ASP A 121 -20.84 -5.24 0.01
N PRO A 122 -21.79 -6.19 -0.15
CA PRO A 122 -21.48 -7.61 -0.35
C PRO A 122 -20.58 -7.90 -1.56
N ARG A 123 -20.52 -6.99 -2.54
CA ARG A 123 -19.68 -7.14 -3.73
C ARG A 123 -18.18 -7.18 -3.42
N TYR A 124 -17.79 -6.59 -2.28
CA TYR A 124 -16.38 -6.49 -1.87
C TYR A 124 -15.99 -7.52 -0.80
N LYS A 125 -16.94 -8.35 -0.36
CA LYS A 125 -16.64 -9.42 0.56
C LYS A 125 -15.72 -10.45 -0.09
N ASP A 126 -14.63 -10.81 0.58
CA ASP A 126 -13.63 -11.78 0.12
C ASP A 126 -13.02 -11.46 -1.27
N ILE A 127 -13.16 -10.20 -1.73
CA ILE A 127 -12.59 -9.77 -3.00
C ILE A 127 -11.05 -9.75 -2.92
N ASP A 128 -10.41 -10.09 -4.04
CA ASP A 128 -8.98 -9.90 -4.24
C ASP A 128 -8.65 -8.39 -4.27
N SER A 129 -7.79 -7.95 -3.37
CA SER A 129 -7.41 -6.52 -3.25
C SER A 129 -6.64 -6.00 -4.47
N LEU A 130 -6.09 -6.85 -5.32
CA LEU A 130 -5.55 -6.43 -6.63
C LEU A 130 -6.64 -5.81 -7.52
N LYS A 131 -7.89 -6.30 -7.45
CA LYS A 131 -9.01 -5.69 -8.18
C LYS A 131 -9.37 -4.32 -7.63
N LEU A 132 -9.27 -4.12 -6.32
CA LEU A 132 -9.47 -2.80 -5.69
C LEU A 132 -8.38 -1.83 -6.14
N LEU A 133 -7.13 -2.28 -6.22
CA LEU A 133 -6.00 -1.49 -6.72
C LEU A 133 -6.20 -1.13 -8.21
N GLU A 134 -6.63 -2.08 -9.04
CA GLU A 134 -6.91 -1.83 -10.46
C GLU A 134 -7.98 -0.75 -10.64
N GLU A 135 -9.07 -0.82 -9.88
CA GLU A 135 -10.15 0.17 -9.93
C GLU A 135 -9.69 1.52 -9.39
N THR A 136 -8.90 1.54 -8.30
CA THR A 136 -8.23 2.75 -7.82
C THR A 136 -7.39 3.38 -8.91
N GLY A 137 -6.61 2.58 -9.64
CA GLY A 137 -5.84 3.05 -10.80
C GLY A 137 -6.71 3.67 -11.89
N ARG A 138 -7.92 3.14 -12.14
CA ARG A 138 -8.89 3.74 -13.08
C ARG A 138 -9.37 5.11 -12.58
N ILE A 139 -9.67 5.23 -11.29
CA ILE A 139 -10.06 6.51 -10.66
C ILE A 139 -8.94 7.54 -10.82
N ILE A 140 -7.68 7.18 -10.57
CA ILE A 140 -6.53 8.08 -10.74
C ILE A 140 -6.41 8.56 -12.19
N ARG A 141 -6.49 7.65 -13.16
CA ARG A 141 -6.44 7.99 -14.59
C ARG A 141 -7.59 8.88 -15.03
N SER A 142 -8.81 8.65 -14.54
CA SER A 142 -9.98 9.48 -14.88
C SER A 142 -9.84 10.94 -14.42
N LYS A 143 -9.00 11.19 -13.41
CA LYS A 143 -8.65 12.54 -12.93
C LYS A 143 -7.46 13.16 -13.68
N ASN A 144 -7.02 12.56 -14.79
CA ASN A 144 -5.83 12.96 -15.55
C ASN A 144 -4.55 13.00 -14.71
N LEU A 145 -4.43 12.10 -13.74
CA LEU A 145 -3.25 11.93 -12.92
C LEU A 145 -2.47 10.70 -13.37
N ALA A 146 -1.15 10.74 -13.20
CA ALA A 146 -0.27 9.60 -13.42
C ALA A 146 0.57 9.34 -12.17
N ILE A 147 0.67 8.09 -11.78
CA ILE A 147 1.54 7.65 -10.67
C ILE A 147 2.98 7.79 -11.13
N ARG A 148 3.85 8.39 -10.31
CA ARG A 148 5.27 8.58 -10.62
C ARG A 148 6.15 7.60 -9.87
N ASN A 149 5.87 7.41 -8.61
CA ASN A 149 6.50 6.40 -7.76
C ASN A 149 5.56 6.03 -6.63
N LEU A 150 5.81 4.87 -6.08
CA LEU A 150 5.19 4.37 -4.87
C LEU A 150 6.32 3.83 -4.01
N ASP A 151 6.26 4.12 -2.71
CA ASP A 151 7.15 3.57 -1.71
C ASP A 151 6.31 2.99 -0.58
N GLY A 152 6.68 1.81 -0.08
CA GLY A 152 5.94 1.11 0.96
C GLY A 152 6.87 0.43 1.96
N THR A 153 6.50 0.47 3.23
CA THR A 153 7.22 -0.21 4.30
C THR A 153 6.26 -1.10 5.07
N ILE A 154 6.62 -2.37 5.20
CA ILE A 154 5.88 -3.36 5.97
C ILE A 154 6.62 -3.62 7.28
N PHE A 155 5.91 -3.52 8.39
CA PHE A 155 6.39 -3.91 9.70
C PHE A 155 5.65 -5.17 10.14
N ALA A 156 6.38 -6.27 10.26
CA ALA A 156 5.90 -7.55 10.74
C ALA A 156 6.99 -8.23 11.56
N GLU A 157 6.64 -8.85 12.67
CA GLU A 157 7.61 -9.67 13.40
C GLU A 157 7.82 -11.01 12.71
N ALA A 158 6.76 -11.58 12.14
CA ALA A 158 6.78 -12.82 11.38
C ALA A 158 5.61 -12.80 10.35
N PRO A 159 5.73 -13.54 9.26
CA PRO A 159 6.92 -14.24 8.75
C PRO A 159 7.98 -13.30 8.15
N LEU A 160 9.11 -13.85 7.72
CA LEU A 160 10.08 -13.09 6.92
C LEU A 160 9.45 -12.69 5.57
N ILE A 161 9.33 -11.40 5.31
CA ILE A 161 8.63 -10.84 4.13
C ILE A 161 9.57 -10.69 2.92
N SER A 162 10.87 -10.46 3.16
CA SER A 162 11.84 -10.13 2.11
C SER A 162 11.88 -11.10 0.91
N PRO A 163 11.66 -12.42 1.04
CA PRO A 163 11.65 -13.32 -0.13
C PRO A 163 10.51 -13.04 -1.11
N TYR A 164 9.43 -12.44 -0.66
CA TYR A 164 8.21 -12.17 -1.44
C TYR A 164 8.17 -10.78 -2.04
N ARG A 165 9.09 -9.89 -1.64
CA ARG A 165 9.12 -8.47 -2.01
C ARG A 165 9.04 -8.25 -3.52
N HIS A 166 9.87 -8.95 -4.28
CA HIS A 166 9.95 -8.76 -5.73
C HIS A 166 8.62 -9.08 -6.43
N GLN A 167 7.91 -10.13 -5.98
CA GLN A 167 6.60 -10.45 -6.55
C GLN A 167 5.54 -9.41 -6.17
N MET A 168 5.59 -8.86 -4.95
CA MET A 168 4.71 -7.76 -4.55
C MET A 168 4.96 -6.51 -5.41
N GLU A 169 6.22 -6.18 -5.70
CA GLU A 169 6.61 -5.07 -6.59
C GLU A 169 6.07 -5.24 -8.01
N ILE A 170 6.02 -6.47 -8.52
CA ILE A 170 5.47 -6.77 -9.86
C ILE A 170 3.95 -6.62 -9.87
N ASN A 171 3.28 -6.98 -8.78
CA ASN A 171 1.82 -6.94 -8.69
C ASN A 171 1.28 -5.51 -8.55
N ILE A 172 2.08 -4.60 -8.01
CA ILE A 172 1.74 -3.19 -7.77
C ILE A 172 2.21 -2.29 -8.90
#